data_57bcb631566ba04bcea6ca5cf02f2eba
#
_entry.id   57bcb631566ba04bcea6ca5cf02f2eba
#
_cell.length_a   1.000
_cell.length_b   1.000
_cell.length_c   1.000
_cell.angle_alpha   90.00
_cell.angle_beta   90.00
_cell.angle_gamma   90.00
#
_symmetry.space_group_name_H-M   'P 1'
#
loop_
_entity.id
_entity.type
_entity.pdbx_description
1 polymer ?
#
loop_
_entity_poly.entity_id
_entity_poly.type
_entity_poly.pdbx_seq_one_letter_code
_entity_poly.pdbx_strand_id
1 'polypeptide(L)'
;MFSKIGSEILKAGIGGFSKEVFKQRNVFFDNRYRGEIMRCWFSIFPQLVLVSIIISANAEGVNTIMQLTSTSFENHGSVAKKFTCDGEDISPALEWSGAPEGSKSFALIVDDPDAPDPANPRMTWVHWVLYNIPAAINSLPEGLKDTDLPKGTLQGLNDWKKSGYGGPCPPIGQHRYFHKLYALDIVLPDLTRPTKEKLEKAMEGHILSKAELIGLYQRE
;
A
#
# COMPACT_ATOMS: atom_id res chain seq x y z
N MET A 1 -56.74 12.03 9.59
CA MET A 1 -56.57 13.33 10.28
C MET A 1 -55.15 13.77 9.90
N PHE A 2 -55.02 14.58 8.83
CA PHE A 2 -54.84 16.04 8.77
C PHE A 2 -53.61 16.45 9.58
N SER A 3 -52.54 17.12 9.07
CA SER A 3 -52.41 18.20 8.10
C SER A 3 -50.89 18.50 8.07
N LYS A 4 -50.19 18.57 6.99
CA LYS A 4 -49.90 19.73 6.09
C LYS A 4 -49.39 20.99 6.81
N ILE A 5 -48.41 21.59 6.16
CA ILE A 5 -47.97 22.99 6.06
C ILE A 5 -46.50 23.11 6.54
N GLY A 6 -45.58 23.70 5.82
CA GLY A 6 -45.49 24.52 4.61
C GLY A 6 -44.04 24.90 4.51
N SER A 7 -43.48 24.88 3.43
CA SER A 7 -42.95 25.86 2.48
C SER A 7 -42.73 27.27 3.05
N GLU A 8 -41.57 27.80 2.78
CA GLU A 8 -41.25 29.10 2.15
C GLU A 8 -39.79 29.49 2.45
N ILE A 9 -39.02 29.72 1.43
CA ILE A 9 -38.67 31.01 0.78
C ILE A 9 -37.46 31.64 1.46
N LEU A 10 -36.49 32.21 0.84
CA LEU A 10 -36.21 32.81 -0.47
C LEU A 10 -34.73 33.25 -0.53
N LYS A 11 -34.18 33.18 -1.69
CA LYS A 11 -33.33 34.17 -2.40
C LYS A 11 -32.42 35.14 -1.64
N ALA A 12 -31.22 35.17 -2.07
CA ALA A 12 -30.36 36.25 -2.66
C ALA A 12 -28.92 35.96 -2.22
N GLY A 13 -27.91 36.09 -3.01
CA GLY A 13 -27.53 37.16 -3.82
C GLY A 13 -26.40 36.81 -4.79
N ILE A 14 -26.61 37.38 -5.89
CA ILE A 14 -25.78 37.49 -7.06
C ILE A 14 -24.69 38.55 -6.80
N GLY A 15 -23.47 38.23 -7.17
CA GLY A 15 -22.40 39.24 -7.28
C GLY A 15 -21.11 38.50 -7.55
N GLY A 16 -20.46 38.59 -8.61
CA GLY A 16 -20.20 39.60 -9.60
C GLY A 16 -18.89 39.13 -10.20
N PHE A 17 -18.94 38.53 -11.38
CA PHE A 17 -17.75 38.21 -12.15
C PHE A 17 -17.28 39.47 -12.84
N SER A 18 -16.15 40.02 -12.44
CA SER A 18 -15.44 41.09 -13.15
C SER A 18 -14.61 40.49 -14.28
N LYS A 19 -15.01 40.77 -15.51
CA LYS A 19 -14.23 40.53 -16.71
C LYS A 19 -13.23 41.68 -16.86
N GLU A 20 -11.96 41.45 -16.64
CA GLU A 20 -10.92 42.34 -17.09
C GLU A 20 -10.64 42.11 -18.58
N VAL A 21 -10.96 43.15 -19.35
CA VAL A 21 -10.77 43.26 -20.79
C VAL A 21 -9.31 43.66 -21.05
N PHE A 22 -8.56 42.77 -21.67
CA PHE A 22 -7.25 43.13 -22.21
C PHE A 22 -7.38 44.05 -23.40
N LYS A 23 -6.99 45.30 -23.21
CA LYS A 23 -6.96 46.36 -24.21
C LYS A 23 -5.65 46.26 -25.01
N GLN A 24 -5.73 45.71 -26.21
CA GLN A 24 -4.64 45.77 -27.18
C GLN A 24 -4.41 47.22 -27.60
N ARG A 25 -3.23 47.73 -27.38
CA ARG A 25 -2.73 48.96 -27.93
C ARG A 25 -2.09 48.68 -29.29
N ASN A 26 -2.77 49.12 -30.34
CA ASN A 26 -2.21 49.24 -31.67
C ASN A 26 -1.15 50.36 -31.67
N VAL A 27 0.09 50.03 -31.93
CA VAL A 27 1.15 50.99 -32.22
C VAL A 27 1.23 51.12 -33.74
N PHE A 28 0.80 52.28 -34.23
CA PHE A 28 1.00 52.70 -35.60
C PHE A 28 2.49 52.95 -35.83
N PHE A 29 3.10 52.22 -36.75
CA PHE A 29 4.41 52.59 -37.32
C PHE A 29 4.20 53.40 -38.58
N ASP A 30 4.62 54.65 -38.49
CA ASP A 30 4.66 55.61 -39.58
C ASP A 30 5.81 55.24 -40.53
N ASN A 31 5.46 55.13 -41.80
CA ASN A 31 6.30 54.69 -42.89
C ASN A 31 6.85 55.93 -43.61
N ARG A 32 8.00 56.45 -43.19
CA ARG A 32 8.75 57.43 -43.95
C ARG A 32 10.23 57.44 -43.59
N TYR A 33 11.01 56.70 -44.37
CA TYR A 33 12.30 57.21 -44.85
C TYR A 33 12.80 56.28 -45.97
N ARG A 34 12.74 56.80 -47.17
CA ARG A 34 13.40 56.34 -48.38
C ARG A 34 14.83 56.89 -48.35
N GLY A 35 15.80 56.07 -48.74
CA GLY A 35 17.16 56.52 -49.08
C GLY A 35 18.23 55.46 -48.93
N GLU A 36 18.47 54.85 -50.01
CA GLU A 36 19.69 54.20 -50.45
C GLU A 36 20.93 54.33 -49.55
N ILE A 37 21.60 53.23 -49.33
CA ILE A 37 22.97 53.04 -49.72
C ILE A 37 23.31 51.52 -49.71
N MET A 38 23.86 51.18 -50.84
CA MET A 38 24.36 49.91 -51.32
C MET A 38 25.63 49.48 -50.57
N ARG A 39 25.85 48.17 -50.52
CA ARG A 39 27.11 47.43 -50.53
C ARG A 39 27.65 46.78 -49.28
N CYS A 40 27.66 45.48 -49.44
CA CYS A 40 28.73 44.55 -49.01
C CYS A 40 29.09 44.51 -47.52
N TRP A 41 28.68 43.47 -46.89
CA TRP A 41 29.65 42.65 -46.14
C TRP A 41 29.08 41.25 -45.96
N PHE A 42 29.58 40.29 -46.73
CA PHE A 42 29.56 38.89 -46.39
C PHE A 42 30.40 38.75 -45.13
N SER A 43 29.80 38.41 -44.03
CA SER A 43 30.53 37.94 -42.83
C SER A 43 29.68 36.92 -42.14
N ILE A 44 29.97 35.71 -42.43
CA ILE A 44 30.10 34.55 -41.57
C ILE A 44 29.28 34.67 -40.26
N PHE A 45 28.03 34.27 -40.30
CA PHE A 45 27.32 33.86 -39.08
C PHE A 45 27.67 32.38 -38.83
N PRO A 46 28.38 32.04 -37.74
CA PRO A 46 28.44 30.64 -37.32
C PRO A 46 27.05 30.25 -36.83
N GLN A 47 26.43 29.30 -37.52
CA GLN A 47 25.23 28.63 -37.05
C GLN A 47 25.58 27.94 -35.73
N LEU A 48 25.14 28.53 -34.62
CA LEU A 48 25.05 27.88 -33.35
C LEU A 48 23.97 26.79 -33.46
N VAL A 49 24.40 25.60 -33.85
CA VAL A 49 23.59 24.39 -33.73
C VAL A 49 23.46 24.15 -32.24
N LEU A 50 22.34 24.61 -31.68
CA LEU A 50 21.87 24.19 -30.34
C LEU A 50 21.56 22.69 -30.43
N VAL A 51 22.54 21.86 -30.17
CA VAL A 51 22.34 20.45 -29.90
C VAL A 51 21.64 20.37 -28.55
N SER A 52 20.32 20.31 -28.56
CA SER A 52 19.53 19.96 -27.39
C SER A 52 19.80 18.49 -27.08
N ILE A 53 20.74 18.25 -26.17
CA ILE A 53 20.94 16.94 -25.58
C ILE A 53 19.71 16.68 -24.72
N ILE A 54 18.75 15.95 -25.27
CA ILE A 54 17.65 15.37 -24.48
C ILE A 54 18.31 14.25 -23.65
N ILE A 55 18.67 14.57 -22.42
CA ILE A 55 19.00 13.57 -21.43
C ILE A 55 17.69 12.89 -21.10
N SER A 56 17.38 11.80 -21.80
CA SER A 56 16.37 10.85 -21.36
C SER A 56 16.90 10.26 -20.07
N ALA A 57 16.46 10.78 -18.94
CA ALA A 57 16.61 10.12 -17.66
C ALA A 57 15.80 8.82 -17.75
N ASN A 58 16.49 7.73 -18.10
CA ASN A 58 15.95 6.42 -17.83
C ASN A 58 15.84 6.34 -16.31
N ALA A 59 14.64 6.52 -15.79
CA ALA A 59 14.31 6.09 -14.44
C ALA A 59 14.46 4.56 -14.48
N GLU A 60 15.65 4.06 -14.19
CA GLU A 60 15.82 2.67 -13.82
C GLU A 60 14.89 2.47 -12.64
N GLY A 61 13.82 1.71 -12.86
CA GLY A 61 12.89 1.35 -11.79
C GLY A 61 13.72 0.67 -10.70
N VAL A 62 13.90 1.37 -9.59
CA VAL A 62 14.50 0.78 -8.40
C VAL A 62 13.62 -0.42 -8.07
N ASN A 63 14.13 -1.61 -8.35
CA ASN A 63 13.44 -2.85 -8.02
C ASN A 63 13.46 -2.96 -6.47
N THR A 64 12.53 -2.27 -5.83
CA THR A 64 12.40 -2.25 -4.38
C THR A 64 11.89 -3.62 -3.95
N ILE A 65 12.74 -4.35 -3.23
CA ILE A 65 12.33 -5.62 -2.62
C ILE A 65 11.29 -5.29 -1.54
N MET A 66 10.12 -5.93 -1.61
CA MET A 66 9.09 -5.79 -0.59
C MET A 66 9.64 -6.27 0.75
N GLN A 67 9.46 -5.47 1.80
CA GLN A 67 9.92 -5.76 3.16
C GLN A 67 8.74 -5.75 4.12
N LEU A 68 8.80 -6.64 5.12
CA LEU A 68 7.87 -6.69 6.24
C LEU A 68 8.68 -6.55 7.53
N THR A 69 8.27 -5.61 8.37
CA THR A 69 8.93 -5.30 9.64
C THR A 69 7.91 -5.17 10.77
N SER A 70 8.39 -5.13 12.01
CA SER A 70 7.57 -4.88 13.19
C SER A 70 8.33 -3.98 14.17
N THR A 71 7.62 -3.12 14.86
CA THR A 71 8.15 -2.40 16.03
C THR A 71 8.07 -3.26 17.29
N SER A 72 7.39 -4.40 17.23
CA SER A 72 7.16 -5.29 18.37
C SER A 72 8.27 -6.32 18.56
N PHE A 73 8.98 -6.69 17.47
CA PHE A 73 10.13 -7.61 17.49
C PHE A 73 10.93 -7.49 16.19
N GLU A 74 12.20 -7.83 16.23
CA GLU A 74 13.08 -7.88 15.07
C GLU A 74 12.96 -9.24 14.35
N ASN A 75 13.36 -9.28 13.09
CA ASN A 75 13.41 -10.55 12.34
C ASN A 75 14.33 -11.56 13.04
N HIS A 76 13.82 -12.75 13.30
CA HIS A 76 14.44 -13.77 14.17
C HIS A 76 14.62 -13.33 15.63
N GLY A 77 13.95 -12.27 16.07
CA GLY A 77 13.92 -11.83 17.46
C GLY A 77 12.82 -12.51 18.28
N SER A 78 12.93 -12.37 19.60
CA SER A 78 11.94 -12.91 20.53
C SER A 78 10.64 -12.11 20.48
N VAL A 79 9.52 -12.80 20.39
CA VAL A 79 8.17 -12.23 20.52
C VAL A 79 7.86 -12.01 22.00
N ALA A 80 7.49 -10.78 22.36
CA ALA A 80 7.15 -10.47 23.75
C ALA A 80 5.89 -11.21 24.20
N LYS A 81 5.85 -11.58 25.47
CA LYS A 81 4.78 -12.37 26.12
C LYS A 81 3.38 -11.82 25.86
N LYS A 82 3.21 -10.48 25.79
CA LYS A 82 1.90 -9.85 25.54
C LYS A 82 1.25 -10.25 24.20
N PHE A 83 2.04 -10.67 23.21
CA PHE A 83 1.55 -11.10 21.90
C PHE A 83 1.27 -12.61 21.84
N THR A 84 1.33 -13.33 22.94
CA THR A 84 1.26 -14.77 23.04
C THR A 84 0.12 -15.22 23.94
N CYS A 85 -0.23 -16.51 23.90
CA CYS A 85 -1.24 -17.10 24.79
C CYS A 85 -0.91 -17.02 26.29
N ASP A 86 0.33 -16.70 26.63
CA ASP A 86 0.76 -16.50 28.02
C ASP A 86 0.61 -15.04 28.49
N GLY A 87 0.15 -14.14 27.60
CA GLY A 87 -0.08 -12.72 27.86
C GLY A 87 -1.47 -12.25 27.43
N GLU A 88 -1.50 -11.12 26.72
CA GLU A 88 -2.75 -10.49 26.28
C GLU A 88 -3.33 -11.11 25.00
N ASP A 89 -2.54 -11.93 24.32
CA ASP A 89 -2.88 -12.62 23.07
C ASP A 89 -3.31 -11.67 21.95
N ILE A 90 -2.67 -10.50 21.85
CA ILE A 90 -2.93 -9.46 20.87
C ILE A 90 -1.95 -9.56 19.70
N SER A 91 -2.36 -9.09 18.52
CA SER A 91 -1.49 -9.08 17.34
C SER A 91 -0.36 -8.05 17.47
N PRO A 92 0.86 -8.34 17.00
CA PRO A 92 1.94 -7.35 16.93
C PRO A 92 1.64 -6.30 15.87
N ALA A 93 2.26 -5.11 16.02
CA ALA A 93 2.28 -4.12 14.95
C ALA A 93 3.09 -4.65 13.76
N LEU A 94 2.60 -4.44 12.54
CA LEU A 94 3.28 -4.83 11.31
C LEU A 94 3.33 -3.65 10.35
N GLU A 95 4.47 -3.46 9.68
CA GLU A 95 4.68 -2.42 8.68
C GLU A 95 5.37 -3.01 7.45
N TRP A 96 5.03 -2.51 6.25
CA TRP A 96 5.69 -2.96 5.03
C TRP A 96 5.95 -1.83 4.05
N SER A 97 6.94 -2.05 3.19
CA SER A 97 7.37 -1.12 2.16
C SER A 97 7.80 -1.86 0.90
N GLY A 98 8.02 -1.12 -0.19
CA GLY A 98 8.51 -1.70 -1.43
C GLY A 98 7.50 -2.60 -2.15
N ALA A 99 6.21 -2.43 -1.90
CA ALA A 99 5.18 -3.15 -2.65
C ALA A 99 5.32 -2.85 -4.16
N PRO A 100 5.25 -3.87 -5.04
CA PRO A 100 5.35 -3.68 -6.48
C PRO A 100 4.25 -2.76 -7.03
N GLU A 101 4.57 -2.03 -8.09
CA GLU A 101 3.55 -1.35 -8.88
C GLU A 101 2.52 -2.37 -9.41
N GLY A 102 1.26 -1.98 -9.45
CA GLY A 102 0.18 -2.89 -9.85
C GLY A 102 -0.40 -3.71 -8.70
N SER A 103 0.12 -3.61 -7.47
CA SER A 103 -0.49 -4.21 -6.30
C SER A 103 -1.89 -3.64 -6.07
N LYS A 104 -2.89 -4.52 -5.99
CA LYS A 104 -4.30 -4.17 -5.74
C LYS A 104 -4.77 -4.51 -4.34
N SER A 105 -4.16 -5.52 -3.72
CA SER A 105 -4.42 -5.93 -2.34
C SER A 105 -3.23 -6.67 -1.75
N PHE A 106 -3.28 -6.85 -0.42
CA PHE A 106 -2.35 -7.75 0.27
C PHE A 106 -3.10 -8.87 0.96
N ALA A 107 -2.38 -9.97 1.20
CA ALA A 107 -2.79 -11.05 2.08
C ALA A 107 -1.70 -11.30 3.12
N LEU A 108 -2.10 -11.57 4.37
CA LEU A 108 -1.21 -11.92 5.47
C LEU A 108 -1.56 -13.30 6.00
N ILE A 109 -0.57 -14.16 6.11
CA ILE A 109 -0.69 -15.48 6.74
C ILE A 109 0.37 -15.53 7.84
N VAL A 110 -0.06 -15.84 9.07
CA VAL A 110 0.84 -16.11 10.19
C VAL A 110 0.75 -17.57 10.51
N ASP A 111 1.88 -18.28 10.44
CA ASP A 111 1.94 -19.73 10.68
C ASP A 111 3.22 -20.17 11.41
N ASP A 112 3.14 -21.33 12.04
CA ASP A 112 4.19 -22.00 12.81
C ASP A 112 4.45 -23.38 12.19
N PRO A 113 5.58 -23.58 11.49
CA PRO A 113 5.93 -24.87 10.89
C PRO A 113 6.58 -25.84 11.89
N ASP A 114 6.85 -25.42 13.11
CA ASP A 114 7.58 -26.20 14.11
C ASP A 114 6.64 -27.00 15.04
N ALA A 115 5.33 -26.88 14.81
CA ALA A 115 4.33 -27.53 15.66
C ALA A 115 4.28 -29.05 15.49
N PRO A 116 4.08 -29.84 16.59
CA PRO A 116 4.00 -29.42 18.00
C PRO A 116 5.35 -29.37 18.70
N ASP A 117 6.41 -29.88 18.10
CA ASP A 117 7.77 -30.02 18.65
C ASP A 117 8.78 -29.65 17.53
N PRO A 118 9.63 -28.65 17.70
CA PRO A 118 10.62 -28.27 16.69
C PRO A 118 11.66 -29.35 16.39
N ALA A 119 11.88 -30.33 17.31
CA ALA A 119 12.73 -31.45 17.05
C ALA A 119 12.04 -32.55 16.20
N ASN A 120 10.70 -32.52 16.11
CA ASN A 120 9.90 -33.47 15.33
C ASN A 120 8.60 -32.81 14.85
N PRO A 121 8.66 -31.80 13.94
CA PRO A 121 7.49 -31.13 13.44
C PRO A 121 6.56 -32.06 12.66
N ARG A 122 5.26 -31.94 12.86
CA ARG A 122 4.26 -32.80 12.22
C ARG A 122 3.21 -32.01 11.43
N MET A 123 3.13 -30.74 11.65
CA MET A 123 2.16 -29.85 10.98
C MET A 123 2.64 -28.41 10.96
N THR A 124 2.06 -27.61 10.10
CA THR A 124 2.14 -26.15 10.19
C THR A 124 0.87 -25.66 10.88
N TRP A 125 1.00 -24.99 12.01
CA TRP A 125 -0.14 -24.43 12.74
C TRP A 125 -0.40 -22.99 12.29
N VAL A 126 -1.64 -22.70 11.88
CA VAL A 126 -2.04 -21.39 11.36
C VAL A 126 -2.57 -20.52 12.48
N HIS A 127 -1.97 -19.34 12.64
CA HIS A 127 -2.26 -18.37 13.70
C HIS A 127 -3.19 -17.24 13.24
N TRP A 128 -3.04 -16.78 12.00
CA TRP A 128 -3.83 -15.66 11.48
C TRP A 128 -3.90 -15.69 9.95
N VAL A 129 -5.06 -15.33 9.41
CA VAL A 129 -5.30 -15.26 7.97
C VAL A 129 -6.07 -14.01 7.65
N LEU A 130 -5.44 -13.06 6.94
CA LEU A 130 -6.08 -11.87 6.39
C LEU A 130 -5.93 -11.86 4.88
N TYR A 131 -6.92 -11.32 4.17
CA TYR A 131 -6.84 -11.11 2.73
C TYR A 131 -7.64 -9.86 2.32
N ASN A 132 -7.39 -9.39 1.09
CA ASN A 132 -7.96 -8.14 0.59
C ASN A 132 -7.62 -6.91 1.46
N ILE A 133 -6.45 -6.91 2.12
CA ILE A 133 -5.94 -5.70 2.75
C ILE A 133 -5.72 -4.69 1.62
N PRO A 134 -6.31 -3.47 1.67
CA PRO A 134 -6.22 -2.51 0.56
C PRO A 134 -4.79 -2.10 0.23
N ALA A 135 -4.46 -1.92 -1.05
CA ALA A 135 -3.12 -1.55 -1.50
C ALA A 135 -2.62 -0.20 -0.95
N ALA A 136 -3.53 0.68 -0.51
CA ALA A 136 -3.19 1.95 0.13
C ALA A 136 -2.72 1.80 1.59
N ILE A 137 -2.87 0.63 2.19
CA ILE A 137 -2.45 0.33 3.55
C ILE A 137 -1.03 -0.22 3.51
N ASN A 138 -0.18 0.25 4.40
CA ASN A 138 1.19 -0.20 4.56
C ASN A 138 1.54 -0.60 6.01
N SER A 139 0.54 -0.66 6.89
CA SER A 139 0.73 -1.09 8.27
C SER A 139 -0.56 -1.66 8.87
N LEU A 140 -0.40 -2.51 9.87
CA LEU A 140 -1.45 -2.97 10.78
C LEU A 140 -1.02 -2.61 12.21
N PRO A 141 -1.88 -1.94 12.99
CA PRO A 141 -1.54 -1.55 14.37
C PRO A 141 -1.47 -2.77 15.28
N GLU A 142 -0.77 -2.60 16.40
CA GLU A 142 -0.79 -3.55 17.51
C GLU A 142 -2.22 -3.75 18.04
N GLY A 143 -2.56 -4.98 18.38
CA GLY A 143 -3.85 -5.30 18.97
C GLY A 143 -5.04 -5.06 18.03
N LEU A 144 -4.83 -5.24 16.73
CA LEU A 144 -5.85 -5.03 15.70
C LEU A 144 -7.07 -5.93 15.95
N LYS A 145 -8.22 -5.30 16.21
CA LYS A 145 -9.50 -5.99 16.43
C LYS A 145 -10.25 -6.17 15.11
N ASP A 146 -11.17 -7.12 15.08
CA ASP A 146 -12.04 -7.37 13.93
C ASP A 146 -12.82 -6.13 13.48
N THR A 147 -13.22 -5.27 14.45
CA THR A 147 -13.93 -4.01 14.19
C THR A 147 -13.08 -2.92 13.56
N ASP A 148 -11.76 -3.02 13.70
CA ASP A 148 -10.78 -1.99 13.33
C ASP A 148 -10.01 -2.36 12.06
N LEU A 149 -10.36 -3.49 11.44
CA LEU A 149 -9.76 -3.91 10.17
C LEU A 149 -9.92 -2.85 9.08
N PRO A 150 -8.89 -2.60 8.27
CA PRO A 150 -9.02 -1.72 7.11
C PRO A 150 -10.21 -2.12 6.24
N LYS A 151 -11.01 -1.14 5.82
CA LYS A 151 -12.24 -1.39 5.06
C LYS A 151 -11.96 -2.24 3.80
N GLY A 152 -12.64 -3.36 3.68
CA GLY A 152 -12.47 -4.32 2.59
C GLY A 152 -11.61 -5.53 2.97
N THR A 153 -10.86 -5.47 4.07
CA THR A 153 -10.10 -6.61 4.57
C THR A 153 -11.05 -7.70 5.07
N LEU A 154 -10.76 -8.92 4.70
CA LEU A 154 -11.50 -10.12 5.09
C LEU A 154 -10.58 -11.07 5.86
N GLN A 155 -11.19 -11.94 6.66
CA GLN A 155 -10.47 -12.89 7.50
C GLN A 155 -10.76 -14.33 7.11
N GLY A 156 -9.73 -15.16 7.18
CA GLY A 156 -9.85 -16.60 7.12
C GLY A 156 -9.95 -17.25 8.49
N LEU A 157 -9.81 -18.56 8.51
CA LEU A 157 -9.78 -19.39 9.72
C LEU A 157 -8.33 -19.71 10.10
N ASN A 158 -8.02 -19.52 11.37
CA ASN A 158 -6.86 -20.10 12.01
C ASN A 158 -7.14 -21.56 12.41
N ASP A 159 -6.15 -22.27 12.97
CA ASP A 159 -6.31 -23.68 13.33
C ASP A 159 -7.12 -23.92 14.61
N TRP A 160 -7.42 -22.87 15.37
CA TRP A 160 -8.47 -22.93 16.40
C TRP A 160 -9.89 -22.81 15.82
N LYS A 161 -10.03 -22.80 14.46
CA LYS A 161 -11.28 -22.67 13.72
C LYS A 161 -12.00 -21.34 13.99
N LYS A 162 -11.24 -20.31 14.31
CA LYS A 162 -11.70 -18.95 14.58
C LYS A 162 -11.11 -17.99 13.53
N SER A 163 -11.75 -16.86 13.33
CA SER A 163 -11.14 -15.69 12.69
C SER A 163 -10.39 -14.87 13.74
N GLY A 164 -9.44 -14.04 13.27
CA GLY A 164 -8.60 -13.24 14.14
C GLY A 164 -7.26 -13.86 14.44
N TYR A 165 -6.44 -13.07 15.12
CA TYR A 165 -5.13 -13.50 15.60
C TYR A 165 -5.25 -14.47 16.75
N GLY A 166 -4.38 -15.47 16.78
CA GLY A 166 -4.07 -16.31 17.93
C GLY A 166 -2.56 -16.35 18.09
N GLY A 167 -2.07 -15.98 19.25
CA GLY A 167 -0.64 -15.81 19.48
C GLY A 167 0.14 -17.12 19.60
N PRO A 168 1.48 -17.02 19.61
CA PRO A 168 2.37 -18.12 19.95
C PRO A 168 1.96 -18.86 21.22
N CYS A 169 1.85 -20.20 21.12
CA CYS A 169 1.49 -21.06 22.26
C CYS A 169 2.18 -22.42 22.15
N PRO A 170 3.51 -22.47 22.04
CA PRO A 170 4.21 -23.70 21.78
C PRO A 170 4.12 -24.64 22.99
N PRO A 171 3.78 -25.95 22.80
CA PRO A 171 3.74 -26.90 23.90
C PRO A 171 5.12 -27.27 24.40
N ILE A 172 6.15 -27.23 23.55
CA ILE A 172 7.52 -27.60 23.88
C ILE A 172 8.53 -26.91 22.97
N GLY A 173 9.63 -26.41 23.52
CA GLY A 173 10.73 -25.80 22.79
C GLY A 173 10.44 -24.43 22.25
N GLN A 174 11.38 -23.90 21.45
CA GLN A 174 11.27 -22.60 20.80
C GLN A 174 10.77 -22.77 19.37
N HIS A 175 9.62 -22.19 19.04
CA HIS A 175 9.04 -22.22 17.71
C HIS A 175 9.30 -20.94 16.94
N ARG A 176 9.21 -21.03 15.60
CA ARG A 176 9.29 -19.92 14.66
C ARG A 176 7.89 -19.57 14.16
N TYR A 177 7.56 -18.29 14.24
CA TYR A 177 6.28 -17.74 13.81
C TYR A 177 6.50 -16.87 12.58
N PHE A 178 6.12 -17.39 11.42
CA PHE A 178 6.31 -16.75 10.13
C PHE A 178 5.14 -15.83 9.84
N HIS A 179 5.42 -14.53 9.74
CA HIS A 179 4.47 -13.54 9.23
C HIS A 179 4.77 -13.37 7.75
N LYS A 180 3.88 -13.84 6.90
CA LYS A 180 4.05 -13.89 5.43
C LYS A 180 3.08 -12.92 4.79
N LEU A 181 3.59 -11.85 4.19
CA LEU A 181 2.81 -10.86 3.47
C LEU A 181 2.97 -11.04 1.96
N TYR A 182 1.87 -11.11 1.26
CA TYR A 182 1.80 -11.27 -0.20
C TYR A 182 1.18 -10.02 -0.82
N ALA A 183 1.82 -9.43 -1.83
CA ALA A 183 1.24 -8.41 -2.68
C ALA A 183 0.57 -9.07 -3.88
N LEU A 184 -0.68 -8.73 -4.14
CA LEU A 184 -1.50 -9.35 -5.17
C LEU A 184 -1.90 -8.33 -6.24
N ASP A 185 -1.94 -8.76 -7.52
CA ASP A 185 -2.44 -7.97 -8.65
C ASP A 185 -3.97 -7.96 -8.77
N ILE A 186 -4.66 -8.54 -7.82
CA ILE A 186 -6.10 -8.71 -7.77
C ILE A 186 -6.66 -8.40 -6.38
N VAL A 187 -7.94 -8.05 -6.30
CA VAL A 187 -8.76 -8.18 -5.09
C VAL A 187 -9.53 -9.48 -5.25
N LEU A 188 -9.33 -10.42 -4.33
CA LEU A 188 -9.96 -11.74 -4.38
C LEU A 188 -11.48 -11.62 -4.11
N PRO A 189 -12.31 -12.52 -4.64
CA PRO A 189 -13.70 -12.63 -4.21
C PRO A 189 -13.78 -12.98 -2.72
N ASP A 190 -14.94 -12.79 -2.09
CA ASP A 190 -15.14 -13.27 -0.73
C ASP A 190 -15.10 -14.82 -0.73
N LEU A 191 -14.08 -15.36 -0.10
CA LEU A 191 -13.83 -16.80 0.00
C LEU A 191 -14.59 -17.44 1.17
N THR A 192 -15.35 -16.67 1.91
CA THR A 192 -16.17 -17.11 3.05
C THR A 192 -15.35 -17.83 4.12
N ARG A 193 -14.51 -17.05 4.83
CA ARG A 193 -13.60 -17.54 5.90
C ARG A 193 -12.72 -18.70 5.44
N PRO A 194 -11.81 -18.49 4.46
CA PRO A 194 -10.98 -19.53 3.90
C PRO A 194 -9.97 -20.07 4.94
N THR A 195 -9.58 -21.33 4.80
CA THR A 195 -8.35 -21.80 5.43
C THR A 195 -7.13 -21.24 4.69
N LYS A 196 -5.94 -21.40 5.27
CA LYS A 196 -4.67 -21.03 4.63
C LYS A 196 -4.57 -21.64 3.23
N GLU A 197 -4.80 -22.94 3.08
CA GLU A 197 -4.66 -23.66 1.80
C GLU A 197 -5.64 -23.13 0.74
N LYS A 198 -6.88 -22.81 1.16
CA LYS A 198 -7.87 -22.26 0.25
C LYS A 198 -7.49 -20.85 -0.20
N LEU A 199 -6.90 -20.04 0.70
CA LEU A 199 -6.41 -18.70 0.34
C LEU A 199 -5.17 -18.82 -0.56
N GLU A 200 -4.19 -19.64 -0.22
CA GLU A 200 -2.99 -19.86 -1.04
C GLU A 200 -3.36 -20.28 -2.47
N LYS A 201 -4.31 -21.20 -2.61
CA LYS A 201 -4.83 -21.63 -3.92
C LYS A 201 -5.51 -20.46 -4.69
N ALA A 202 -6.24 -19.59 -4.00
CA ALA A 202 -6.87 -18.45 -4.64
C ALA A 202 -5.87 -17.36 -5.04
N MET A 203 -4.69 -17.31 -4.43
CA MET A 203 -3.59 -16.40 -4.77
C MET A 203 -2.70 -16.91 -5.90
N GLU A 204 -2.78 -18.19 -6.29
CA GLU A 204 -1.95 -18.77 -7.36
C GLU A 204 -2.05 -17.96 -8.65
N GLY A 205 -0.91 -17.57 -9.21
CA GLY A 205 -0.83 -16.76 -10.43
C GLY A 205 -1.08 -15.25 -10.23
N HIS A 206 -1.39 -14.82 -9.00
CA HIS A 206 -1.71 -13.43 -8.67
C HIS A 206 -0.71 -12.77 -7.72
N ILE A 207 0.33 -13.49 -7.29
CA ILE A 207 1.34 -12.98 -6.37
C ILE A 207 2.40 -12.21 -7.14
N LEU A 208 2.50 -10.90 -6.88
CA LEU A 208 3.53 -10.02 -7.43
C LEU A 208 4.82 -10.06 -6.60
N SER A 209 4.70 -10.15 -5.28
CA SER A 209 5.83 -10.20 -4.36
C SER A 209 5.42 -10.81 -3.03
N LYS A 210 6.42 -11.28 -2.29
CA LYS A 210 6.29 -11.81 -0.92
C LYS A 210 7.33 -11.16 -0.01
N ALA A 211 6.93 -10.81 1.21
CA ALA A 211 7.85 -10.46 2.29
C ALA A 211 7.56 -11.34 3.51
N GLU A 212 8.57 -11.55 4.34
CA GLU A 212 8.48 -12.44 5.48
C GLU A 212 9.19 -11.83 6.69
N LEU A 213 8.59 -11.99 7.86
CA LEU A 213 9.15 -11.62 9.15
C LEU A 213 8.97 -12.79 10.10
N ILE A 214 10.03 -13.22 10.78
CA ILE A 214 10.04 -14.39 11.66
C ILE A 214 10.24 -13.95 13.09
N GLY A 215 9.28 -14.27 13.95
CA GLY A 215 9.41 -14.14 15.40
C GLY A 215 9.71 -15.47 16.06
N LEU A 216 10.38 -15.45 17.19
CA LEU A 216 10.71 -16.64 17.99
C LEU A 216 9.98 -16.56 19.33
N TYR A 217 9.41 -17.67 19.76
CA TYR A 217 8.83 -17.76 21.10
C TYR A 217 8.99 -19.15 21.69
N GLN A 218 9.26 -19.18 22.98
CA GLN A 218 9.29 -20.37 23.84
C GLN A 218 8.57 -20.02 25.14
N ARG A 219 7.75 -20.91 25.63
CA ARG A 219 7.14 -20.78 26.96
C ARG A 219 8.17 -21.03 28.06
N GLU A 220 8.06 -20.26 29.15
CA GLU A 220 8.87 -20.41 30.36
C GLU A 220 8.40 -21.63 31.18
#